data_25b83d3758a80f0f68955f7e26e98db7
#
_entry.id   25b83d3758a80f0f68955f7e26e98db7
#
_cell.length_a   1.000
_cell.length_b   1.000
_cell.length_c   1.000
_cell.angle_alpha   90.00
_cell.angle_beta   90.00
_cell.angle_gamma   90.00
#
_symmetry.space_group_name_H-M   'P 1'
#
loop_
_entity.id
_entity.type
_entity.pdbx_description
1 polymer ?
#
loop_
_entity_poly.entity_id
_entity_poly.type
_entity_poly.pdbx_seq_one_letter_code
_entity_poly.pdbx_strand_id
1 'polypeptide(L)'
;MKPYSELTEAGKLRRLRGLADEAITQYELEVKRLTLIALQRNTTFRVDTTDRQSFALRIGARPSRSEVDVTTELAWLDALAKDPSISAARPIRNRKHRLMTPVWHVGVPEQRTCVLFEWMPGQPIGDLASRVDYEMLGELAALLHEHGERWKPGRRRLRPLVWDRVFYYPDDPVVLYDGRFRRVMTPERTEIVREVEARAAKELARLHKKVPLIMLHGGLQPWNVHLHGGRLHVRDFENVMRGAPVQDLAITLFHSRRLENYDKLLPSFVDGYRSVREWPVEYEGQVLLLMAARSVMLINYLLRMGFEAEEFVATSIEQMKDLV
;
A
#
# COMPACT_ATOMS: atom_id res chain seq x y z
N MET A 1 31.31 16.19 -7.14
CA MET A 1 30.55 14.91 -7.16
C MET A 1 29.38 15.10 -8.10
N LYS A 2 29.10 14.12 -9.00
CA LYS A 2 27.98 14.22 -9.94
C LYS A 2 26.63 14.35 -9.19
N PRO A 3 25.72 15.28 -9.59
CA PRO A 3 24.40 15.43 -8.96
C PRO A 3 23.60 14.12 -8.94
N TYR A 4 22.83 13.90 -7.90
CA TYR A 4 22.06 12.66 -7.74
C TYR A 4 21.04 12.45 -8.86
N SER A 5 20.42 13.52 -9.36
CA SER A 5 19.45 13.51 -10.46
C SER A 5 20.06 13.03 -11.81
N GLU A 6 21.37 13.23 -11.98
CA GLU A 6 22.11 12.87 -13.19
C GLU A 6 22.78 11.49 -13.12
N LEU A 7 22.61 10.76 -12.00
CA LEU A 7 23.17 9.43 -11.84
C LEU A 7 22.33 8.39 -12.59
N THR A 8 23.02 7.36 -13.07
CA THR A 8 22.36 6.12 -13.48
C THR A 8 21.70 5.44 -12.29
N GLU A 9 20.79 4.50 -12.52
CA GLU A 9 20.18 3.72 -11.42
C GLU A 9 21.23 3.04 -10.56
N ALA A 10 22.25 2.42 -11.16
CA ALA A 10 23.37 1.83 -10.44
C ALA A 10 24.15 2.86 -9.59
N GLY A 11 24.27 4.09 -10.07
CA GLY A 11 24.88 5.20 -9.34
C GLY A 11 24.04 5.64 -8.14
N LYS A 12 22.71 5.74 -8.32
CA LYS A 12 21.76 6.04 -7.25
C LYS A 12 21.76 4.94 -6.20
N LEU A 13 21.72 3.68 -6.64
CA LEU A 13 21.74 2.51 -5.77
C LEU A 13 23.00 2.48 -4.88
N ARG A 14 24.17 2.76 -5.44
CA ARG A 14 25.43 2.83 -4.65
C ARG A 14 25.33 3.83 -3.51
N ARG A 15 24.76 5.02 -3.75
CA ARG A 15 24.59 6.02 -2.69
C ARG A 15 23.52 5.64 -1.67
N LEU A 16 22.41 5.03 -2.13
CA LEU A 16 21.39 4.50 -1.25
C LEU A 16 21.89 3.33 -0.41
N ARG A 17 22.84 2.54 -0.93
CA ARG A 17 23.52 1.53 -0.14
C ARG A 17 24.36 2.15 0.98
N GLY A 18 25.16 3.18 0.69
CA GLY A 18 25.91 3.90 1.72
C GLY A 18 24.99 4.50 2.80
N LEU A 19 23.82 5.02 2.37
CA LEU A 19 22.81 5.51 3.30
C LEU A 19 22.22 4.35 4.15
N ALA A 20 22.02 3.16 3.56
CA ALA A 20 21.57 1.97 4.29
C ALA A 20 22.62 1.53 5.34
N ASP A 21 23.90 1.55 4.97
CA ASP A 21 25.01 1.23 5.89
C ASP A 21 25.00 2.20 7.08
N GLU A 22 24.82 3.51 6.86
CA GLU A 22 24.70 4.51 7.94
C GLU A 22 23.42 4.31 8.77
N ALA A 23 22.29 4.00 8.14
CA ALA A 23 21.04 3.75 8.84
C ALA A 23 21.15 2.58 9.82
N ILE A 24 21.79 1.49 9.42
CA ILE A 24 21.93 0.27 10.21
C ILE A 24 22.80 0.51 11.47
N THR A 25 23.78 1.40 11.45
CA THR A 25 24.57 1.73 12.65
C THR A 25 23.72 2.28 13.80
N GLN A 26 22.51 2.76 13.50
CA GLN A 26 21.57 3.26 14.52
C GLN A 26 20.83 2.12 15.25
N TYR A 27 20.99 0.86 14.84
CA TYR A 27 20.37 -0.30 15.46
C TYR A 27 21.40 -1.18 16.20
N GLU A 28 20.94 -1.99 17.13
CA GLU A 28 21.77 -2.95 17.87
C GLU A 28 21.84 -4.27 17.10
N LEU A 29 22.49 -4.24 15.94
CA LEU A 29 22.61 -5.39 15.05
C LEU A 29 24.06 -5.58 14.58
N GLU A 30 24.52 -6.82 14.57
CA GLU A 30 25.76 -7.22 13.92
C GLU A 30 25.45 -7.69 12.50
N VAL A 31 25.56 -6.76 11.54
CA VAL A 31 25.18 -7.03 10.15
C VAL A 31 26.24 -7.84 9.44
N LYS A 32 25.82 -8.98 8.87
CA LYS A 32 26.61 -9.83 8.00
C LYS A 32 26.50 -9.40 6.54
N ARG A 33 25.28 -9.05 6.08
CA ARG A 33 25.03 -8.73 4.67
C ARG A 33 23.82 -7.83 4.49
N LEU A 34 23.94 -6.90 3.54
CA LEU A 34 22.81 -6.14 2.98
C LEU A 34 22.57 -6.60 1.54
N THR A 35 21.33 -6.97 1.20
CA THR A 35 20.92 -7.38 -0.15
C THR A 35 19.78 -6.51 -0.63
N LEU A 36 19.90 -5.92 -1.81
CA LEU A 36 18.80 -5.18 -2.42
C LEU A 36 17.63 -6.12 -2.73
N ILE A 37 16.43 -5.74 -2.30
CA ILE A 37 15.18 -6.48 -2.58
C ILE A 37 14.32 -5.71 -3.57
N ALA A 38 14.19 -4.40 -3.39
CA ALA A 38 13.36 -3.58 -4.26
C ALA A 38 13.96 -2.18 -4.44
N LEU A 39 13.91 -1.70 -5.66
CA LEU A 39 14.24 -0.34 -6.04
C LEU A 39 13.04 0.23 -6.82
N GLN A 40 12.03 0.68 -6.08
CA GLN A 40 10.81 1.24 -6.62
C GLN A 40 10.60 2.65 -6.03
N ARG A 41 9.36 2.96 -5.59
CA ARG A 41 9.08 4.18 -4.83
C ARG A 41 9.98 4.28 -3.60
N ASN A 42 10.08 3.21 -2.81
CA ASN A 42 11.07 3.07 -1.75
C ASN A 42 12.19 2.12 -2.18
N THR A 43 13.31 2.21 -1.48
CA THR A 43 14.39 1.24 -1.63
C THR A 43 14.40 0.32 -0.41
N THR A 44 14.31 -0.98 -0.66
CA THR A 44 14.29 -1.97 0.42
C THR A 44 15.49 -2.89 0.34
N PHE A 45 16.21 -2.99 1.45
CA PHE A 45 17.29 -3.95 1.62
C PHE A 45 16.90 -5.03 2.62
N ARG A 46 17.24 -6.27 2.32
CA ARG A 46 17.29 -7.33 3.31
C ARG A 46 18.58 -7.17 4.10
N VAL A 47 18.48 -7.22 5.42
CA VAL A 47 19.57 -7.17 6.38
C VAL A 47 19.70 -8.54 7.03
N ASP A 48 20.76 -9.27 6.72
CA ASP A 48 21.08 -10.54 7.38
C ASP A 48 22.14 -10.29 8.45
N THR A 49 21.93 -10.78 9.66
CA THR A 49 22.83 -10.63 10.81
C THR A 49 23.72 -11.86 11.04
N THR A 50 24.74 -11.70 11.87
CA THR A 50 25.67 -12.79 12.21
C THR A 50 25.01 -13.88 13.03
N ASP A 51 24.02 -13.56 13.85
CA ASP A 51 23.17 -14.45 14.65
C ASP A 51 22.01 -15.09 13.85
N ARG A 52 22.06 -15.02 12.51
CA ARG A 52 21.10 -15.63 11.57
C ARG A 52 19.68 -15.03 11.59
N GLN A 53 19.50 -13.85 12.14
CA GLN A 53 18.24 -13.11 11.96
C GLN A 53 18.23 -12.38 10.63
N SER A 54 17.03 -12.03 10.16
CA SER A 54 16.86 -11.23 8.97
C SER A 54 15.85 -10.11 9.24
N PHE A 55 16.05 -8.97 8.58
CA PHE A 55 15.22 -7.78 8.68
C PHE A 55 15.03 -7.16 7.30
N ALA A 56 14.04 -6.28 7.17
CA ALA A 56 13.84 -5.45 5.98
C ALA A 56 14.08 -3.99 6.33
N LEU A 57 15.11 -3.37 5.76
CA LEU A 57 15.38 -1.94 5.88
C LEU A 57 14.73 -1.21 4.71
N ARG A 58 13.70 -0.43 4.98
CA ARG A 58 13.06 0.45 4.02
C ARG A 58 13.65 1.85 4.12
N ILE A 59 14.15 2.36 3.00
CA ILE A 59 14.57 3.75 2.81
C ILE A 59 13.45 4.46 2.06
N GLY A 60 12.80 5.42 2.71
CA GLY A 60 11.74 6.22 2.11
C GLY A 60 12.21 6.96 0.85
N ALA A 61 11.35 7.04 -0.16
CA ALA A 61 11.55 7.95 -1.29
C ALA A 61 11.63 9.41 -0.81
N ARG A 62 11.87 10.35 -1.73
CA ARG A 62 11.68 11.78 -1.48
C ARG A 62 10.33 12.01 -0.78
N PRO A 63 10.14 13.10 -0.03
CA PRO A 63 8.99 13.28 0.83
C PRO A 63 7.67 13.27 0.02
N SER A 64 7.29 12.08 -0.40
CA SER A 64 5.97 11.79 -0.98
C SER A 64 4.96 11.46 0.12
N ARG A 65 5.45 11.17 1.32
CA ARG A 65 4.64 10.96 2.52
C ARG A 65 5.21 11.82 3.64
N SER A 66 4.32 12.51 4.34
CA SER A 66 4.69 13.34 5.48
C SER A 66 5.23 12.45 6.62
N GLU A 67 6.03 13.03 7.52
CA GLU A 67 6.47 12.35 8.73
C GLU A 67 5.28 11.84 9.57
N VAL A 68 4.14 12.54 9.50
CA VAL A 68 2.90 12.17 10.19
C VAL A 68 2.30 10.91 9.60
N ASP A 69 2.34 10.72 8.26
CA ASP A 69 1.84 9.51 7.61
C ASP A 69 2.67 8.29 8.02
N VAL A 70 3.99 8.41 7.98
CA VAL A 70 4.90 7.33 8.42
C VAL A 70 4.72 7.05 9.91
N THR A 71 4.52 8.08 10.72
CA THR A 71 4.24 7.90 12.16
C THR A 71 2.94 7.15 12.39
N THR A 72 1.91 7.44 11.60
CA THR A 72 0.61 6.76 11.68
C THR A 72 0.73 5.29 11.30
N GLU A 73 1.39 4.99 10.18
CA GLU A 73 1.71 3.63 9.75
C GLU A 73 2.40 2.82 10.86
N LEU A 74 3.51 3.35 11.36
CA LEU A 74 4.31 2.66 12.37
C LEU A 74 3.60 2.51 13.70
N ALA A 75 2.75 3.47 14.09
CA ALA A 75 1.96 3.36 15.31
C ALA A 75 0.90 2.26 15.22
N TRP A 76 0.27 2.07 14.04
CA TRP A 76 -0.68 0.99 13.84
C TRP A 76 0.02 -0.37 13.75
N LEU A 77 1.15 -0.47 13.05
CA LEU A 77 1.98 -1.69 13.02
C LEU A 77 2.49 -2.11 14.41
N ASP A 78 2.92 -1.16 15.25
CA ASP A 78 3.35 -1.42 16.64
C ASP A 78 2.16 -1.94 17.51
N ALA A 79 0.94 -1.59 17.15
CA ALA A 79 -0.27 -2.11 17.78
C ALA A 79 -0.66 -3.50 17.24
N LEU A 80 -0.64 -3.69 15.92
CA LEU A 80 -0.90 -4.97 15.27
C LEU A 80 0.07 -6.07 15.74
N ALA A 81 1.33 -5.73 15.98
CA ALA A 81 2.32 -6.68 16.50
C ALA A 81 1.97 -7.28 17.88
N LYS A 82 0.98 -6.73 18.57
CA LYS A 82 0.47 -7.25 19.87
C LYS A 82 -0.76 -8.13 19.71
N ASP A 83 -1.34 -8.20 18.53
CA ASP A 83 -2.48 -9.04 18.22
C ASP A 83 -1.99 -10.38 17.64
N PRO A 84 -2.13 -11.50 18.38
CA PRO A 84 -1.62 -12.80 17.94
C PRO A 84 -2.36 -13.36 16.71
N SER A 85 -3.55 -12.86 16.41
CA SER A 85 -4.35 -13.29 15.26
C SER A 85 -3.79 -12.72 13.92
N ILE A 86 -3.08 -11.60 13.98
CA ILE A 86 -2.55 -10.90 12.79
C ILE A 86 -1.03 -11.00 12.77
N SER A 87 -0.48 -11.50 11.66
CA SER A 87 0.96 -11.48 11.44
C SER A 87 1.33 -10.37 10.48
N ALA A 88 1.79 -9.24 11.03
CA ALA A 88 2.24 -8.06 10.29
C ALA A 88 3.72 -7.79 10.52
N ALA A 89 4.38 -7.12 9.56
CA ALA A 89 5.78 -6.76 9.64
C ALA A 89 6.04 -5.79 10.82
N ARG A 90 6.57 -6.29 11.92
CA ARG A 90 6.83 -5.49 13.12
C ARG A 90 7.96 -4.48 12.90
N PRO A 91 7.75 -3.18 13.14
CA PRO A 91 8.82 -2.20 13.08
C PRO A 91 9.76 -2.32 14.30
N ILE A 92 11.06 -2.24 14.04
CA ILE A 92 12.12 -2.36 15.04
C ILE A 92 12.57 -0.98 15.49
N ARG A 93 12.71 -0.79 16.80
CA ARG A 93 13.21 0.46 17.37
C ARG A 93 14.73 0.57 17.24
N ASN A 94 15.18 1.77 16.90
CA ASN A 94 16.62 2.10 16.89
C ASN A 94 17.17 2.29 18.33
N ARG A 95 18.49 2.50 18.47
CA ARG A 95 19.18 2.75 19.76
C ARG A 95 18.60 3.89 20.58
N LYS A 96 17.86 4.83 19.93
CA LYS A 96 17.16 5.95 20.59
C LYS A 96 15.70 5.60 20.88
N HIS A 97 15.31 4.32 20.84
CA HIS A 97 13.94 3.82 21.03
C HIS A 97 12.90 4.40 20.06
N ARG A 98 13.31 4.92 18.88
CA ARG A 98 12.45 5.46 17.85
C ARG A 98 12.21 4.43 16.75
N LEU A 99 11.01 4.43 16.17
CA LEU A 99 10.67 3.57 15.03
C LEU A 99 11.17 4.12 13.69
N MET A 100 11.35 5.45 13.60
CA MET A 100 11.91 6.13 12.43
C MET A 100 13.36 6.51 12.68
N THR A 101 14.17 6.35 11.66
CA THR A 101 15.61 6.71 11.68
C THR A 101 15.87 7.66 10.52
N PRO A 102 15.88 8.98 10.76
CA PRO A 102 16.29 9.95 9.76
C PRO A 102 17.80 9.87 9.53
N VAL A 103 18.23 9.73 8.28
CA VAL A 103 19.63 9.54 7.90
C VAL A 103 20.02 10.49 6.76
N TRP A 104 21.18 11.09 6.90
CA TRP A 104 21.88 11.83 5.85
C TRP A 104 23.01 10.98 5.28
N HIS A 105 23.21 11.05 3.97
CA HIS A 105 24.37 10.44 3.33
C HIS A 105 24.92 11.36 2.25
N VAL A 106 26.25 11.47 2.19
CA VAL A 106 26.91 12.31 1.18
C VAL A 106 26.50 11.91 -0.23
N GLY A 107 25.96 12.88 -0.97
CA GLY A 107 25.52 12.69 -2.34
C GLY A 107 24.12 12.12 -2.51
N VAL A 108 23.37 11.93 -1.42
CA VAL A 108 21.90 11.85 -1.43
C VAL A 108 21.37 13.24 -1.07
N PRO A 109 20.54 13.87 -1.89
CA PRO A 109 20.27 15.32 -1.75
C PRO A 109 19.47 15.71 -0.52
N GLU A 110 18.78 14.76 0.10
CA GLU A 110 17.88 15.03 1.22
C GLU A 110 18.04 13.97 2.30
N GLN A 111 17.68 14.34 3.53
CA GLN A 111 17.52 13.38 4.61
C GLN A 111 16.45 12.35 4.21
N ARG A 112 16.73 11.08 4.44
CA ARG A 112 15.80 9.98 4.19
C ARG A 112 15.33 9.41 5.51
N THR A 113 14.04 9.10 5.59
CA THR A 113 13.48 8.33 6.70
C THR A 113 13.68 6.86 6.42
N CYS A 114 14.44 6.21 7.30
CA CYS A 114 14.65 4.76 7.26
C CYS A 114 13.81 4.10 8.35
N VAL A 115 13.27 2.91 8.03
CA VAL A 115 12.54 2.06 8.98
C VAL A 115 13.02 0.63 8.83
N LEU A 116 13.33 0.01 9.94
CA LEU A 116 13.69 -1.41 9.99
C LEU A 116 12.48 -2.22 10.44
N PHE A 117 12.18 -3.29 9.74
CA PHE A 117 11.11 -4.23 10.05
C PHE A 117 11.65 -5.63 10.27
N GLU A 118 10.95 -6.44 11.04
CA GLU A 118 11.16 -7.88 11.02
C GLU A 118 10.99 -8.43 9.60
N TRP A 119 11.79 -9.42 9.25
CA TRP A 119 11.65 -10.09 7.97
C TRP A 119 10.39 -10.95 7.95
N MET A 120 9.52 -10.72 7.00
CA MET A 120 8.38 -11.58 6.76
C MET A 120 8.77 -12.77 5.89
N PRO A 121 8.63 -14.01 6.41
CA PRO A 121 8.97 -15.21 5.66
C PRO A 121 7.93 -15.52 4.57
N GLY A 122 8.22 -16.56 3.78
CA GLY A 122 7.29 -17.09 2.78
C GLY A 122 7.35 -16.39 1.42
N GLN A 123 6.39 -16.75 0.58
CA GLN A 123 6.24 -16.22 -0.78
C GLN A 123 4.90 -15.50 -0.89
N PRO A 124 4.80 -14.46 -1.73
CA PRO A 124 3.52 -13.79 -1.98
C PRO A 124 2.52 -14.80 -2.56
N ILE A 125 1.27 -14.71 -2.13
CA ILE A 125 0.20 -15.56 -2.66
C ILE A 125 -0.18 -15.22 -4.11
N GLY A 126 0.06 -14.03 -4.59
CA GLY A 126 0.00 -13.55 -5.97
C GLY A 126 -0.66 -14.47 -7.00
N ASP A 127 0.06 -14.76 -8.08
CA ASP A 127 -0.49 -15.48 -9.26
C ASP A 127 -0.80 -16.96 -9.02
N LEU A 128 -0.35 -17.54 -7.91
CA LEU A 128 -0.55 -18.95 -7.58
C LEU A 128 -1.59 -19.17 -6.47
N ALA A 129 -2.39 -18.15 -6.16
CA ALA A 129 -3.37 -18.21 -5.09
C ALA A 129 -4.42 -19.31 -5.29
N SER A 130 -4.62 -20.11 -4.26
CA SER A 130 -5.67 -21.11 -4.16
C SER A 130 -6.95 -20.56 -3.51
N ARG A 131 -8.03 -21.33 -3.55
CA ARG A 131 -9.25 -20.99 -2.80
C ARG A 131 -8.99 -20.87 -1.29
N VAL A 132 -8.16 -21.75 -0.74
CA VAL A 132 -7.80 -21.72 0.69
C VAL A 132 -7.03 -20.43 1.03
N ASP A 133 -6.09 -20.03 0.17
CA ASP A 133 -5.33 -18.78 0.38
C ASP A 133 -6.28 -17.56 0.34
N TYR A 134 -7.32 -17.60 -0.51
CA TYR A 134 -8.29 -16.51 -0.61
C TYR A 134 -9.30 -16.51 0.53
N GLU A 135 -9.69 -17.65 1.06
CA GLU A 135 -10.45 -17.74 2.29
C GLU A 135 -9.66 -17.13 3.46
N MET A 136 -8.39 -17.53 3.61
CA MET A 136 -7.49 -16.93 4.61
C MET A 136 -7.24 -15.42 4.38
N LEU A 137 -7.19 -14.96 3.13
CA LEU A 137 -7.05 -13.53 2.81
C LEU A 137 -8.32 -12.75 3.20
N GLY A 138 -9.49 -13.32 2.99
CA GLY A 138 -10.76 -12.75 3.45
C GLY A 138 -10.83 -12.65 4.98
N GLU A 139 -10.46 -13.71 5.67
CA GLU A 139 -10.34 -13.72 7.14
C GLU A 139 -9.35 -12.64 7.63
N LEU A 140 -8.16 -12.57 7.04
CA LEU A 140 -7.16 -11.55 7.37
C LEU A 140 -7.68 -10.13 7.14
N ALA A 141 -8.38 -9.87 6.05
CA ALA A 141 -9.00 -8.56 5.78
C ALA A 141 -10.01 -8.18 6.88
N ALA A 142 -10.83 -9.12 7.30
CA ALA A 142 -11.81 -8.92 8.37
C ALA A 142 -11.15 -8.66 9.73
N LEU A 143 -10.10 -9.42 10.07
CA LEU A 143 -9.31 -9.22 11.30
C LEU A 143 -8.63 -7.86 11.33
N LEU A 144 -8.06 -7.42 10.21
CA LEU A 144 -7.48 -6.08 10.08
C LEU A 144 -8.53 -4.98 10.28
N HIS A 145 -9.73 -5.16 9.72
CA HIS A 145 -10.84 -4.21 9.91
C HIS A 145 -11.34 -4.17 11.34
N GLU A 146 -11.48 -5.33 12.02
CA GLU A 146 -11.82 -5.36 13.45
C GLU A 146 -10.76 -4.67 14.31
N HIS A 147 -9.48 -4.96 14.03
CA HIS A 147 -8.40 -4.28 14.75
C HIS A 147 -8.43 -2.78 14.48
N GLY A 148 -8.61 -2.36 13.21
CA GLY A 148 -8.69 -0.96 12.78
C GLY A 148 -9.84 -0.18 13.41
N GLU A 149 -10.97 -0.85 13.65
CA GLU A 149 -12.14 -0.28 14.34
C GLU A 149 -11.88 -0.06 15.84
N ARG A 150 -11.26 -1.02 16.50
CA ARG A 150 -10.97 -0.97 17.94
C ARG A 150 -9.75 -0.09 18.25
N TRP A 151 -8.84 0.11 17.32
CA TRP A 151 -7.58 0.79 17.56
C TRP A 151 -7.75 2.25 17.94
N LYS A 152 -7.10 2.64 19.04
CA LYS A 152 -7.04 4.02 19.55
C LYS A 152 -5.57 4.45 19.58
N PRO A 153 -5.17 5.52 18.88
CA PRO A 153 -3.77 5.96 18.81
C PRO A 153 -3.20 6.50 20.14
N GLY A 154 -3.96 6.46 21.22
CA GLY A 154 -3.57 6.96 22.53
C GLY A 154 -3.42 8.49 22.52
N ARG A 155 -2.36 9.00 23.20
CA ARG A 155 -2.08 10.45 23.28
C ARG A 155 -1.38 11.02 22.03
N ARG A 156 -1.04 10.18 21.06
CA ARG A 156 -0.34 10.62 19.83
C ARG A 156 -1.34 11.35 18.93
N ARG A 157 -0.95 12.54 18.46
CA ARG A 157 -1.70 13.26 17.43
C ARG A 157 -1.33 12.66 16.07
N LEU A 158 -2.08 11.65 15.65
CA LEU A 158 -1.96 11.05 14.33
C LEU A 158 -2.97 11.71 13.38
N ARG A 159 -2.58 11.86 12.13
CA ARG A 159 -3.45 12.37 11.07
C ARG A 159 -3.40 11.39 9.90
N PRO A 160 -4.08 10.24 10.01
CA PRO A 160 -4.13 9.30 8.90
C PRO A 160 -4.78 9.95 7.70
N LEU A 161 -4.32 9.57 6.50
CA LEU A 161 -5.04 9.88 5.28
C LEU A 161 -6.50 9.43 5.40
N VAL A 162 -7.39 10.09 4.72
CA VAL A 162 -8.81 9.71 4.66
C VAL A 162 -9.16 9.50 3.20
N TRP A 163 -9.71 8.35 2.86
CA TRP A 163 -10.19 8.11 1.51
C TRP A 163 -11.60 8.67 1.35
N ASP A 164 -11.69 9.98 1.28
CA ASP A 164 -12.93 10.76 1.12
C ASP A 164 -13.16 11.26 -0.32
N ARG A 165 -12.18 11.06 -1.20
CA ARG A 165 -12.19 11.51 -2.61
C ARG A 165 -11.39 10.56 -3.48
N VAL A 166 -11.58 10.60 -4.79
CA VAL A 166 -10.85 9.73 -5.73
C VAL A 166 -9.34 9.96 -5.64
N PHE A 167 -8.90 11.21 -5.65
CA PHE A 167 -7.48 11.58 -5.51
C PHE A 167 -7.18 11.96 -4.05
N TYR A 168 -7.01 10.97 -3.19
CA TYR A 168 -6.88 11.15 -1.74
C TYR A 168 -5.48 11.52 -1.24
N TYR A 169 -4.47 11.55 -2.10
CA TYR A 169 -3.16 12.10 -1.77
C TYR A 169 -3.15 13.61 -2.04
N PRO A 170 -3.11 14.48 -1.01
CA PRO A 170 -3.30 15.92 -1.19
C PRO A 170 -2.17 16.58 -1.98
N ASP A 171 -0.97 16.03 -1.91
CA ASP A 171 0.22 16.58 -2.59
C ASP A 171 0.42 16.00 -3.99
N ASP A 172 -0.42 15.08 -4.44
CA ASP A 172 -0.32 14.46 -5.75
C ASP A 172 -1.14 15.28 -6.78
N PRO A 173 -0.49 15.92 -7.78
CA PRO A 173 -1.20 16.67 -8.79
C PRO A 173 -2.07 15.76 -9.65
N VAL A 174 -3.28 16.24 -9.98
CA VAL A 174 -4.15 15.59 -10.94
C VAL A 174 -3.73 16.03 -12.33
N VAL A 175 -3.15 15.12 -13.10
CA VAL A 175 -2.58 15.38 -14.43
C VAL A 175 -3.34 14.71 -15.57
N LEU A 176 -4.23 13.78 -15.27
CA LEU A 176 -4.92 12.98 -16.28
C LEU A 176 -5.81 13.84 -17.24
N TYR A 177 -6.16 15.05 -16.83
CA TYR A 177 -6.92 16.02 -17.65
C TYR A 177 -6.03 16.99 -18.44
N ASP A 178 -4.70 16.86 -18.33
CA ASP A 178 -3.75 17.70 -19.00
C ASP A 178 -3.75 17.41 -20.52
N GLY A 179 -3.76 18.45 -21.35
CA GLY A 179 -3.75 18.33 -22.82
C GLY A 179 -2.53 17.58 -23.38
N ARG A 180 -1.44 17.48 -22.62
CA ARG A 180 -0.26 16.67 -23.01
C ARG A 180 -0.57 15.17 -23.11
N PHE A 181 -1.60 14.68 -22.42
CA PHE A 181 -2.01 13.28 -22.41
C PHE A 181 -3.21 12.97 -23.32
N ARG A 182 -3.64 13.95 -24.17
CA ARG A 182 -4.82 13.81 -25.05
C ARG A 182 -4.80 12.61 -26.00
N ARG A 183 -3.62 12.03 -26.27
CA ARG A 183 -3.51 10.82 -27.09
C ARG A 183 -3.99 9.57 -26.31
N VAL A 184 -3.67 9.50 -25.04
CA VAL A 184 -4.08 8.41 -24.12
C VAL A 184 -5.46 8.69 -23.57
N MET A 185 -5.69 9.94 -23.09
CA MET A 185 -6.96 10.42 -22.54
C MET A 185 -7.72 11.18 -23.62
N THR A 186 -8.36 10.43 -24.54
CA THR A 186 -9.23 11.03 -25.56
C THR A 186 -10.42 11.73 -24.93
N PRO A 187 -11.13 12.63 -25.63
CA PRO A 187 -12.34 13.28 -25.11
C PRO A 187 -13.38 12.29 -24.56
N GLU A 188 -13.62 11.18 -25.29
CA GLU A 188 -14.52 10.12 -24.88
C GLU A 188 -14.09 9.44 -23.57
N ARG A 189 -12.83 9.03 -23.48
CA ARG A 189 -12.26 8.43 -22.27
C ARG A 189 -12.32 9.39 -21.08
N THR A 190 -12.06 10.66 -21.34
CA THR A 190 -12.10 11.71 -20.32
C THR A 190 -13.51 11.89 -19.76
N GLU A 191 -14.54 11.81 -20.61
CA GLU A 191 -15.94 11.92 -20.17
C GLU A 191 -16.35 10.74 -19.29
N ILE A 192 -16.02 9.51 -19.68
CA ILE A 192 -16.25 8.30 -18.87
C ILE A 192 -15.58 8.43 -17.50
N VAL A 193 -14.32 8.87 -17.45
CA VAL A 193 -13.58 9.05 -16.20
C VAL A 193 -14.23 10.10 -15.30
N ARG A 194 -14.71 11.23 -15.87
CA ARG A 194 -15.41 12.27 -15.10
C ARG A 194 -16.72 11.78 -14.51
N GLU A 195 -17.48 10.99 -15.26
CA GLU A 195 -18.73 10.41 -14.75
C GLU A 195 -18.46 9.44 -13.61
N VAL A 196 -17.46 8.54 -13.77
CA VAL A 196 -17.02 7.63 -12.70
C VAL A 196 -16.55 8.43 -11.48
N GLU A 197 -15.76 9.47 -11.67
CA GLU A 197 -15.29 10.33 -10.57
C GLU A 197 -16.46 10.97 -9.83
N ALA A 198 -17.44 11.51 -10.55
CA ALA A 198 -18.63 12.12 -9.95
C ALA A 198 -19.49 11.12 -9.16
N ARG A 199 -19.70 9.91 -9.70
CA ARG A 199 -20.43 8.84 -9.00
C ARG A 199 -19.65 8.35 -7.77
N ALA A 200 -18.36 8.14 -7.92
CA ALA A 200 -17.50 7.74 -6.80
C ALA A 200 -17.45 8.79 -5.68
N ALA A 201 -17.40 10.08 -6.03
CA ALA A 201 -17.43 11.15 -5.04
C ALA A 201 -18.75 11.16 -4.23
N LYS A 202 -19.90 10.92 -4.88
CA LYS A 202 -21.20 10.78 -4.20
C LYS A 202 -21.21 9.58 -3.26
N GLU A 203 -20.68 8.44 -3.71
CA GLU A 203 -20.62 7.21 -2.91
C GLU A 203 -19.68 7.37 -1.71
N LEU A 204 -18.49 7.94 -1.90
CA LEU A 204 -17.56 8.23 -0.81
C LEU A 204 -18.18 9.14 0.24
N ALA A 205 -18.85 10.21 -0.21
CA ALA A 205 -19.58 11.13 0.70
C ALA A 205 -20.73 10.43 1.45
N ARG A 206 -21.42 9.48 0.80
CA ARG A 206 -22.46 8.65 1.40
C ARG A 206 -21.89 7.72 2.49
N LEU A 207 -20.82 6.99 2.14
CA LEU A 207 -20.14 6.07 3.07
C LEU A 207 -19.67 6.83 4.32
N HIS A 208 -19.02 7.98 4.15
CA HIS A 208 -18.49 8.77 5.26
C HIS A 208 -19.57 9.33 6.21
N LYS A 209 -20.82 9.44 5.76
CA LYS A 209 -21.94 9.85 6.59
C LYS A 209 -22.59 8.69 7.33
N LYS A 210 -22.57 7.47 6.74
CA LYS A 210 -23.34 6.33 7.22
C LYS A 210 -22.51 5.31 8.01
N VAL A 211 -21.22 5.17 7.66
CA VAL A 211 -20.37 4.11 8.18
C VAL A 211 -19.25 4.69 9.04
N PRO A 212 -18.98 4.13 10.23
CA PRO A 212 -17.82 4.52 11.02
C PRO A 212 -16.52 4.30 10.21
N LEU A 213 -15.68 5.34 10.13
CA LEU A 213 -14.39 5.23 9.47
C LEU A 213 -13.40 4.53 10.39
N ILE A 214 -12.82 3.44 9.92
CA ILE A 214 -11.82 2.64 10.63
C ILE A 214 -10.44 2.82 10.01
N MET A 215 -9.39 2.29 10.66
CA MET A 215 -8.10 2.17 10.00
C MET A 215 -8.14 1.04 8.98
N LEU A 216 -7.66 1.33 7.78
CA LEU A 216 -7.59 0.42 6.66
C LEU A 216 -6.13 0.19 6.27
N HIS A 217 -5.84 -0.96 5.68
CA HIS A 217 -4.53 -1.26 5.11
C HIS A 217 -4.25 -0.36 3.87
N GLY A 218 -5.27 -0.10 3.06
CA GLY A 218 -5.17 0.75 1.86
C GLY A 218 -4.38 0.15 0.69
N GLY A 219 -3.98 -1.12 0.80
CA GLY A 219 -3.16 -1.81 -0.19
C GLY A 219 -3.07 -3.32 0.04
N LEU A 220 -4.08 -3.94 0.65
CA LEU A 220 -4.13 -5.37 0.89
C LEU A 220 -4.35 -6.11 -0.43
N GLN A 221 -3.27 -6.40 -1.12
CA GLN A 221 -3.27 -7.13 -2.39
C GLN A 221 -2.49 -8.45 -2.26
N PRO A 222 -2.76 -9.45 -3.11
CA PRO A 222 -2.15 -10.78 -2.99
C PRO A 222 -0.63 -10.79 -2.95
N TRP A 223 0.03 -9.81 -3.59
CA TRP A 223 1.49 -9.67 -3.58
C TRP A 223 2.06 -9.04 -2.30
N ASN A 224 1.20 -8.40 -1.48
CA ASN A 224 1.56 -7.85 -0.18
C ASN A 224 1.28 -8.83 0.97
N VAL A 225 0.85 -10.06 0.66
CA VAL A 225 0.55 -11.10 1.64
C VAL A 225 1.36 -12.35 1.30
N HIS A 226 2.17 -12.78 2.24
CA HIS A 226 3.03 -13.97 2.10
C HIS A 226 2.42 -15.15 2.84
N LEU A 227 2.50 -16.33 2.23
CA LEU A 227 2.15 -17.59 2.88
C LEU A 227 3.41 -18.28 3.40
N HIS A 228 3.44 -18.62 4.69
CA HIS A 228 4.49 -19.41 5.31
C HIS A 228 3.94 -20.20 6.49
N GLY A 229 4.28 -21.50 6.53
CA GLY A 229 3.85 -22.39 7.62
C GLY A 229 2.33 -22.46 7.81
N GLY A 230 1.55 -22.34 6.73
CA GLY A 230 0.07 -22.34 6.78
C GLY A 230 -0.55 -21.04 7.34
N ARG A 231 0.23 -19.96 7.46
CA ARG A 231 -0.22 -18.66 7.96
C ARG A 231 0.08 -17.54 6.96
N LEU A 232 -0.83 -16.58 6.87
CA LEU A 232 -0.59 -15.37 6.09
C LEU A 232 0.16 -14.31 6.90
N HIS A 233 1.11 -13.66 6.25
CA HIS A 233 1.93 -12.58 6.77
C HIS A 233 1.72 -11.34 5.91
N VAL A 234 1.13 -10.29 6.48
CA VAL A 234 0.83 -9.05 5.76
C VAL A 234 1.94 -8.02 5.91
N ARG A 235 2.26 -7.34 4.81
CA ARG A 235 3.30 -6.31 4.73
C ARG A 235 2.81 -5.12 3.89
N ASP A 236 3.64 -4.08 3.78
CA ASP A 236 3.41 -2.89 2.97
C ASP A 236 2.20 -2.05 3.43
N PHE A 237 2.32 -1.54 4.65
CA PHE A 237 1.34 -0.66 5.28
C PHE A 237 1.50 0.83 4.88
N GLU A 238 2.18 1.13 3.78
CA GLU A 238 2.44 2.52 3.39
C GLU A 238 1.16 3.31 3.07
N ASN A 239 0.11 2.63 2.68
CA ASN A 239 -1.14 3.24 2.27
C ASN A 239 -2.20 3.26 3.38
N VAL A 240 -1.80 3.06 4.65
CA VAL A 240 -2.76 3.11 5.76
C VAL A 240 -3.55 4.41 5.74
N MET A 241 -4.87 4.28 5.88
CA MET A 241 -5.79 5.40 5.82
C MET A 241 -7.04 5.11 6.65
N ARG A 242 -7.88 6.12 6.83
CA ARG A 242 -9.22 5.93 7.37
C ARG A 242 -10.24 5.87 6.24
N GLY A 243 -11.15 4.93 6.36
CA GLY A 243 -12.22 4.75 5.40
C GLY A 243 -13.24 3.72 5.86
N ALA A 244 -14.26 3.46 5.05
CA ALA A 244 -15.21 2.38 5.26
C ALA A 244 -14.58 1.04 4.83
N PRO A 245 -14.87 -0.08 5.51
CA PRO A 245 -14.31 -1.40 5.18
C PRO A 245 -14.42 -1.79 3.70
N VAL A 246 -15.54 -1.49 3.06
CA VAL A 246 -15.76 -1.80 1.64
C VAL A 246 -14.74 -1.14 0.70
N GLN A 247 -14.14 -0.02 1.10
CA GLN A 247 -13.11 0.65 0.32
C GLN A 247 -11.82 -0.18 0.25
N ASP A 248 -11.40 -0.77 1.37
CA ASP A 248 -10.21 -1.64 1.41
C ASP A 248 -10.45 -2.94 0.64
N LEU A 249 -11.66 -3.52 0.74
CA LEU A 249 -12.05 -4.68 -0.06
C LEU A 249 -12.01 -4.36 -1.56
N ALA A 250 -12.46 -3.18 -1.97
CA ALA A 250 -12.40 -2.77 -3.37
C ALA A 250 -10.95 -2.71 -3.89
N ILE A 251 -9.97 -2.30 -3.07
CA ILE A 251 -8.55 -2.34 -3.44
C ILE A 251 -8.07 -3.78 -3.59
N THR A 252 -8.38 -4.66 -2.63
CA THR A 252 -7.99 -6.07 -2.68
C THR A 252 -8.53 -6.74 -3.94
N LEU A 253 -9.84 -6.58 -4.20
CA LEU A 253 -10.52 -7.19 -5.34
C LEU A 253 -10.09 -6.56 -6.67
N PHE A 254 -9.81 -5.26 -6.71
CA PHE A 254 -9.24 -4.60 -7.88
C PHE A 254 -7.95 -5.28 -8.35
N HIS A 255 -7.04 -5.57 -7.44
CA HIS A 255 -5.81 -6.26 -7.79
C HIS A 255 -6.03 -7.75 -8.10
N SER A 256 -6.91 -8.41 -7.36
CA SER A 256 -7.22 -9.84 -7.50
C SER A 256 -7.88 -10.19 -8.83
N ARG A 257 -8.72 -9.30 -9.40
CA ARG A 257 -9.42 -9.58 -10.67
C ARG A 257 -8.51 -9.76 -11.88
N ARG A 258 -7.20 -9.50 -11.73
CA ARG A 258 -6.19 -9.77 -12.75
C ARG A 258 -5.80 -11.26 -12.82
N LEU A 259 -6.21 -12.04 -11.83
CA LEU A 259 -5.95 -13.48 -11.77
C LEU A 259 -6.95 -14.23 -12.68
N GLU A 260 -6.46 -15.19 -13.46
CA GLU A 260 -7.29 -15.97 -14.40
C GLU A 260 -8.44 -16.72 -13.69
N ASN A 261 -8.26 -17.08 -12.44
CA ASN A 261 -9.21 -17.83 -11.64
C ASN A 261 -10.03 -16.97 -10.66
N TYR A 262 -10.05 -15.64 -10.84
CA TYR A 262 -10.70 -14.68 -9.93
C TYR A 262 -12.13 -15.07 -9.55
N ASP A 263 -12.97 -15.45 -10.53
CA ASP A 263 -14.37 -15.82 -10.29
C ASP A 263 -14.52 -17.03 -9.34
N LYS A 264 -13.52 -17.90 -9.31
CA LYS A 264 -13.47 -19.05 -8.38
C LYS A 264 -12.91 -18.69 -7.01
N LEU A 265 -12.12 -17.64 -6.93
CA LEU A 265 -11.47 -17.18 -5.70
C LEU A 265 -12.37 -16.22 -4.90
N LEU A 266 -13.15 -15.39 -5.57
CA LEU A 266 -14.01 -14.40 -4.94
C LEU A 266 -14.98 -14.98 -3.90
N PRO A 267 -15.71 -16.08 -4.16
CA PRO A 267 -16.58 -16.70 -3.14
C PRO A 267 -15.81 -17.09 -1.88
N SER A 268 -14.63 -17.70 -2.02
CA SER A 268 -13.80 -18.10 -0.87
C SER A 268 -13.32 -16.88 -0.06
N PHE A 269 -12.95 -15.79 -0.74
CA PHE A 269 -12.62 -14.54 -0.07
C PHE A 269 -13.79 -13.98 0.76
N VAL A 270 -14.99 -13.99 0.19
CA VAL A 270 -16.22 -13.54 0.88
C VAL A 270 -16.53 -14.43 2.07
N ASP A 271 -16.40 -15.75 1.92
CA ASP A 271 -16.65 -16.71 3.01
C ASP A 271 -15.64 -16.52 4.15
N GLY A 272 -14.36 -16.39 3.82
CA GLY A 272 -13.33 -16.08 4.81
C GLY A 272 -13.56 -14.75 5.54
N TYR A 273 -13.97 -13.70 4.85
CA TYR A 273 -14.33 -12.45 5.49
C TYR A 273 -15.52 -12.61 6.43
N ARG A 274 -16.56 -13.31 5.99
CA ARG A 274 -17.79 -13.56 6.76
C ARG A 274 -17.58 -14.46 7.98
N SER A 275 -16.52 -15.25 8.00
CA SER A 275 -16.18 -16.05 9.19
C SER A 275 -15.82 -15.20 10.40
N VAL A 276 -15.43 -13.94 10.21
CA VAL A 276 -15.00 -13.01 11.26
C VAL A 276 -15.99 -11.87 11.48
N ARG A 277 -16.48 -11.26 10.39
CA ARG A 277 -17.39 -10.11 10.46
C ARG A 277 -18.36 -10.07 9.30
N GLU A 278 -19.41 -9.28 9.44
CA GLU A 278 -20.41 -9.07 8.38
C GLU A 278 -19.79 -8.44 7.13
N TRP A 279 -20.23 -8.94 5.96
CA TRP A 279 -19.77 -8.43 4.67
C TRP A 279 -20.25 -7.00 4.45
N PRO A 280 -19.35 -6.02 4.24
CA PRO A 280 -19.69 -4.60 4.31
C PRO A 280 -20.21 -4.01 3.00
N VAL A 281 -20.62 -4.84 2.04
CA VAL A 281 -21.17 -4.39 0.75
C VAL A 281 -22.67 -4.23 0.87
N GLU A 282 -23.18 -3.03 0.64
CA GLU A 282 -24.58 -2.68 0.87
C GLU A 282 -25.47 -2.94 -0.36
N TYR A 283 -24.90 -2.85 -1.57
CA TYR A 283 -25.65 -3.05 -2.81
C TYR A 283 -24.75 -3.56 -3.93
N GLU A 284 -25.39 -4.19 -4.93
CA GLU A 284 -24.69 -4.67 -6.13
C GLU A 284 -24.06 -3.50 -6.89
N GLY A 285 -22.82 -3.68 -7.39
CA GLY A 285 -22.06 -2.64 -8.09
C GLY A 285 -21.26 -1.67 -7.19
N GLN A 286 -21.50 -1.62 -5.86
CA GLN A 286 -20.76 -0.76 -4.96
C GLN A 286 -19.24 -0.99 -5.04
N VAL A 287 -18.82 -2.25 -4.98
CA VAL A 287 -17.40 -2.61 -5.08
C VAL A 287 -16.84 -2.24 -6.45
N LEU A 288 -17.60 -2.47 -7.52
CA LEU A 288 -17.15 -2.13 -8.89
C LEU A 288 -16.95 -0.64 -9.07
N LEU A 289 -17.82 0.20 -8.49
CA LEU A 289 -17.65 1.65 -8.51
C LEU A 289 -16.40 2.11 -7.76
N LEU A 290 -16.11 1.52 -6.59
CA LEU A 290 -14.91 1.85 -5.82
C LEU A 290 -13.63 1.31 -6.50
N MET A 291 -13.71 0.18 -7.19
CA MET A 291 -12.61 -0.33 -8.03
C MET A 291 -12.35 0.60 -9.22
N ALA A 292 -13.40 1.14 -9.84
CA ALA A 292 -13.28 2.12 -10.91
C ALA A 292 -12.63 3.41 -10.40
N ALA A 293 -13.03 3.90 -9.22
CA ALA A 293 -12.36 5.03 -8.55
C ALA A 293 -10.86 4.78 -8.32
N ARG A 294 -10.51 3.56 -7.93
CA ARG A 294 -9.10 3.14 -7.80
C ARG A 294 -8.39 3.16 -9.15
N SER A 295 -9.04 2.71 -10.23
CA SER A 295 -8.49 2.76 -11.60
C SER A 295 -8.20 4.21 -12.02
N VAL A 296 -9.14 5.14 -11.78
CA VAL A 296 -8.95 6.57 -12.09
C VAL A 296 -7.72 7.13 -11.37
N MET A 297 -7.56 6.84 -10.09
CA MET A 297 -6.40 7.27 -9.32
C MET A 297 -5.10 6.67 -9.88
N LEU A 298 -5.10 5.39 -10.29
CA LEU A 298 -3.92 4.75 -10.87
C LEU A 298 -3.61 5.26 -12.28
N ILE A 299 -4.59 5.60 -13.10
CA ILE A 299 -4.38 6.28 -14.39
C ILE A 299 -3.60 7.57 -14.14
N ASN A 300 -4.07 8.40 -13.20
CA ASN A 300 -3.37 9.63 -12.85
C ASN A 300 -1.94 9.39 -12.39
N TYR A 301 -1.72 8.37 -11.55
CA TYR A 301 -0.40 8.00 -11.07
C TYR A 301 0.54 7.58 -12.22
N LEU A 302 0.11 6.70 -13.12
CA LEU A 302 0.92 6.21 -14.24
C LEU A 302 1.31 7.35 -15.19
N LEU A 303 0.35 8.20 -15.55
CA LEU A 303 0.60 9.36 -16.41
C LEU A 303 1.55 10.36 -15.76
N ARG A 304 1.41 10.62 -14.47
CA ARG A 304 2.29 11.51 -13.71
C ARG A 304 3.73 10.99 -13.66
N MET A 305 3.89 9.69 -13.49
CA MET A 305 5.21 9.05 -13.40
C MET A 305 5.87 8.82 -14.75
N GLY A 306 5.16 9.06 -15.86
CA GLY A 306 5.66 8.85 -17.22
C GLY A 306 5.79 7.38 -17.61
N PHE A 307 5.01 6.49 -16.98
CA PHE A 307 4.93 5.10 -17.39
C PHE A 307 4.06 4.93 -18.63
N GLU A 308 4.31 3.88 -19.41
CA GLU A 308 3.37 3.45 -20.45
C GLU A 308 2.02 3.10 -19.82
N ALA A 309 0.97 3.83 -20.22
CA ALA A 309 -0.33 3.74 -19.60
C ALA A 309 -1.46 3.35 -20.56
N GLU A 310 -1.21 3.28 -21.88
CA GLU A 310 -2.25 3.11 -22.90
C GLU A 310 -3.08 1.85 -22.68
N GLU A 311 -2.44 0.70 -22.50
CA GLU A 311 -3.13 -0.58 -22.27
C GLU A 311 -3.94 -0.56 -20.98
N PHE A 312 -3.35 -0.07 -19.88
CA PHE A 312 -4.05 0.05 -18.61
C PHE A 312 -5.25 1.00 -18.70
N VAL A 313 -5.09 2.13 -19.38
CA VAL A 313 -6.18 3.09 -19.59
C VAL A 313 -7.28 2.46 -20.43
N ALA A 314 -6.95 1.83 -21.58
CA ALA A 314 -7.94 1.19 -22.45
C ALA A 314 -8.75 0.14 -21.69
N THR A 315 -8.09 -0.76 -20.98
CA THR A 315 -8.73 -1.79 -20.16
C THR A 315 -9.60 -1.21 -19.06
N SER A 316 -9.10 -0.18 -18.36
CA SER A 316 -9.83 0.47 -17.28
C SER A 316 -11.09 1.18 -17.79
N ILE A 317 -10.99 1.87 -18.93
CA ILE A 317 -12.14 2.55 -19.56
C ILE A 317 -13.21 1.53 -19.98
N GLU A 318 -12.82 0.40 -20.59
CA GLU A 318 -13.79 -0.63 -20.99
C GLU A 318 -14.58 -1.15 -19.77
N GLN A 319 -13.90 -1.38 -18.66
CA GLN A 319 -14.52 -1.79 -17.40
C GLN A 319 -15.39 -0.70 -16.74
N MET A 320 -15.17 0.56 -17.06
CA MET A 320 -15.96 1.69 -16.55
C MET A 320 -17.24 1.92 -17.36
N LYS A 321 -17.30 1.50 -18.62
CA LYS A 321 -18.46 1.72 -19.49
C LYS A 321 -19.76 1.18 -18.90
N ASP A 322 -19.71 0.04 -18.21
CA ASP A 322 -20.87 -0.59 -17.59
C ASP A 322 -21.34 0.18 -16.32
N LEU A 323 -20.56 1.16 -15.87
CA LEU A 323 -20.86 1.97 -14.68
C LEU A 323 -21.36 3.37 -15.01
N VAL A 324 -21.37 3.76 -16.27
CA VAL A 324 -21.81 5.09 -16.75
C VAL A 324 -22.95 4.96 -17.75
#